data_727601fb8867a323e142c7d0fc6d71aa
#
_entry.id   727601fb8867a323e142c7d0fc6d71aa
#
_cell.length_a   1.000
_cell.length_b   1.000
_cell.length_c   1.000
_cell.angle_alpha   90.00
_cell.angle_beta   90.00
_cell.angle_gamma   90.00
#
_symmetry.space_group_name_H-M   'P 1'
#
loop_
_entity.id
_entity.type
_entity.pdbx_description
1 polymer ?
#
loop_
_entity_poly.entity_id
_entity_poly.type
_entity_poly.pdbx_seq_one_letter_code
_entity_poly.pdbx_strand_id
1 'polypeptide(L)'
;SVLTCSAAGALEGPQPRCVPISCGPAPSTPQASIVGNAAVVYPGTARYQCDAGHTLTGQIGGLERFDMSCQADGKYTAAGVCSPVSCGRPPDVQHSSYPRQNATYGQEVLYTCQKGFSV
;
A
#
# COMPACT_ATOMS: atom_id res chain seq x y z
N SER A 1 28.10 -5.94 23.54
CA SER A 1 28.42 -5.71 24.95
C SER A 1 29.23 -6.85 25.52
N VAL A 2 30.21 -6.53 26.33
CA VAL A 2 31.09 -7.51 26.92
C VAL A 2 31.04 -7.35 28.45
N LEU A 3 30.82 -8.48 29.13
CA LEU A 3 30.97 -8.56 30.58
C LEU A 3 32.33 -9.21 30.90
N THR A 4 33.00 -8.66 31.88
CA THR A 4 34.32 -9.15 32.30
C THR A 4 34.22 -9.79 33.67
N CYS A 5 34.81 -10.97 33.82
CA CYS A 5 34.90 -11.61 35.13
C CYS A 5 35.94 -10.88 36.00
N SER A 6 35.48 -10.34 37.12
CA SER A 6 36.32 -9.61 38.05
C SER A 6 37.01 -10.52 39.04
N ALA A 7 38.01 -9.97 39.74
CA ALA A 7 38.70 -10.69 40.82
C ALA A 7 37.76 -11.05 41.98
N ALA A 8 36.64 -10.40 42.09
CA ALA A 8 35.60 -10.72 43.09
C ALA A 8 34.71 -11.90 42.70
N GLY A 9 34.95 -12.52 41.55
CA GLY A 9 34.13 -13.64 41.06
C GLY A 9 32.80 -13.27 40.48
N ALA A 10 32.65 -12.01 40.05
CA ALA A 10 31.40 -11.50 39.44
C ALA A 10 31.68 -11.03 38.03
N LEU A 11 30.67 -11.13 37.17
CA LEU A 11 30.71 -10.54 35.85
C LEU A 11 30.34 -9.06 35.95
N GLU A 12 31.26 -8.21 35.51
CA GLU A 12 31.14 -6.76 35.58
C GLU A 12 31.17 -6.14 34.20
N GLY A 13 30.42 -5.06 34.03
CA GLY A 13 30.32 -4.30 32.81
C GLY A 13 28.89 -3.88 32.58
N PRO A 14 28.65 -3.08 31.53
CA PRO A 14 27.29 -2.69 31.19
C PRO A 14 26.48 -3.92 30.77
N GLN A 15 25.29 -4.08 31.34
CA GLN A 15 24.42 -5.16 30.93
C GLN A 15 23.94 -4.92 29.49
N PRO A 16 24.08 -5.93 28.61
CA PRO A 16 23.59 -5.77 27.26
C PRO A 16 22.09 -5.66 27.23
N ARG A 17 21.59 -4.72 26.45
CA ARG A 17 20.19 -4.54 26.17
C ARG A 17 19.95 -4.80 24.69
N CYS A 18 19.13 -5.79 24.41
CA CYS A 18 18.70 -6.07 23.04
C CYS A 18 17.34 -5.41 22.83
N VAL A 19 17.29 -4.49 21.89
CA VAL A 19 16.06 -3.79 21.56
C VAL A 19 15.67 -4.13 20.13
N PRO A 20 14.36 -4.13 19.79
CA PRO A 20 13.93 -4.38 18.41
C PRO A 20 14.55 -3.35 17.47
N ILE A 21 14.93 -3.79 16.27
CA ILE A 21 15.41 -2.91 15.23
C ILE A 21 14.24 -2.06 14.73
N SER A 22 14.45 -0.75 14.68
CA SER A 22 13.46 0.18 14.15
C SER A 22 13.65 0.32 12.65
N CYS A 23 12.56 0.15 11.89
CA CYS A 23 12.54 0.44 10.46
C CYS A 23 12.25 1.91 10.17
N GLY A 24 12.04 2.71 11.22
CA GLY A 24 11.70 4.11 11.08
C GLY A 24 10.29 4.32 10.54
N PRO A 25 9.98 5.54 10.08
CA PRO A 25 8.67 5.84 9.54
C PRO A 25 8.42 5.04 8.26
N ALA A 26 7.22 4.46 8.15
CA ALA A 26 6.81 3.73 6.97
C ALA A 26 6.72 4.67 5.76
N PRO A 27 7.22 4.25 4.59
CA PRO A 27 7.21 5.10 3.41
C PRO A 27 5.79 5.35 2.92
N SER A 28 5.56 6.53 2.35
CA SER A 28 4.30 6.84 1.68
C SER A 28 4.22 6.11 0.35
N THR A 29 3.04 5.58 0.05
CA THR A 29 2.77 4.96 -1.26
C THR A 29 1.66 5.73 -1.97
N PRO A 30 1.72 5.85 -3.31
CA PRO A 30 0.65 6.49 -4.06
C PRO A 30 -0.67 5.72 -3.89
N GLN A 31 -1.78 6.43 -3.83
CA GLN A 31 -3.13 5.87 -3.80
C GLN A 31 -3.39 4.97 -2.58
N ALA A 32 -2.65 5.16 -1.49
CA ALA A 32 -2.82 4.41 -0.26
C ALA A 32 -2.53 5.26 0.96
N SER A 33 -3.14 4.88 2.08
CA SER A 33 -2.97 5.53 3.38
C SER A 33 -2.50 4.51 4.41
N ILE A 34 -1.70 4.96 5.37
CA ILE A 34 -1.25 4.13 6.47
C ILE A 34 -2.37 4.03 7.50
N VAL A 35 -2.65 2.79 7.94
CA VAL A 35 -3.63 2.51 9.00
C VAL A 35 -2.86 2.17 10.26
N GLY A 36 -3.05 2.96 11.32
CA GLY A 36 -2.39 2.75 12.60
C GLY A 36 -1.05 3.50 12.70
N ASN A 37 -0.07 2.88 13.35
CA ASN A 37 1.21 3.51 13.61
C ASN A 37 2.08 3.60 12.35
N ALA A 38 2.64 4.79 12.10
CA ALA A 38 3.51 5.03 10.96
C ALA A 38 4.94 4.51 11.17
N ALA A 39 5.35 4.30 12.41
CA ALA A 39 6.68 3.79 12.74
C ALA A 39 6.57 2.37 13.29
N VAL A 40 7.36 1.44 12.77
CA VAL A 40 7.29 0.03 13.11
C VAL A 40 8.68 -0.48 13.47
N VAL A 41 8.73 -1.35 14.48
CA VAL A 41 9.95 -2.05 14.89
C VAL A 41 9.82 -3.53 14.55
N TYR A 42 10.96 -4.19 14.31
CA TYR A 42 10.98 -5.62 14.01
C TYR A 42 10.38 -6.43 15.19
N PRO A 43 9.56 -7.43 14.94
CA PRO A 43 9.06 -7.97 13.67
C PRO A 43 7.68 -7.43 13.27
N GLY A 44 7.36 -6.21 13.61
CA GLY A 44 6.06 -5.62 13.34
C GLY A 44 5.80 -5.36 11.86
N THR A 45 4.57 -4.98 11.57
CA THR A 45 4.11 -4.65 10.21
C THR A 45 3.45 -3.29 10.17
N ALA A 46 3.65 -2.57 9.07
CA ALA A 46 2.89 -1.38 8.75
C ALA A 46 1.73 -1.78 7.83
N ARG A 47 0.53 -1.33 8.14
CA ARG A 47 -0.68 -1.65 7.38
C ARG A 47 -1.06 -0.47 6.51
N TYR A 48 -1.38 -0.77 5.26
CA TYR A 48 -1.82 0.21 4.30
C TYR A 48 -3.19 -0.14 3.76
N GLN A 49 -3.97 0.88 3.48
CA GLN A 49 -5.27 0.74 2.83
C GLN A 49 -5.26 1.56 1.55
N CYS A 50 -5.69 0.95 0.44
CA CYS A 50 -5.84 1.65 -0.82
C CYS A 50 -6.94 2.71 -0.71
N ASP A 51 -6.76 3.82 -1.42
CA ASP A 51 -7.77 4.87 -1.51
C ASP A 51 -9.05 4.33 -2.16
N ALA A 52 -10.16 5.03 -1.94
CA ALA A 52 -11.43 4.65 -2.54
C ALA A 52 -11.29 4.48 -4.06
N GLY A 53 -11.86 3.42 -4.58
CA GLY A 53 -11.80 3.12 -6.01
C GLY A 53 -10.48 2.51 -6.48
N HIS A 54 -9.60 2.12 -5.56
CA HIS A 54 -8.32 1.51 -5.87
C HIS A 54 -8.20 0.16 -5.17
N THR A 55 -7.59 -0.81 -5.86
CA THR A 55 -7.30 -2.13 -5.31
C THR A 55 -5.90 -2.58 -5.75
N LEU A 56 -5.37 -3.62 -5.12
CA LEU A 56 -4.05 -4.15 -5.49
C LEU A 56 -4.04 -4.76 -6.89
N THR A 57 -5.17 -5.25 -7.37
CA THR A 57 -5.29 -5.87 -8.69
C THR A 57 -5.82 -4.94 -9.76
N GLY A 58 -6.39 -3.79 -9.38
CA GLY A 58 -7.09 -2.91 -10.30
C GLY A 58 -8.44 -3.45 -10.75
N GLN A 59 -8.99 -4.45 -10.06
CA GLN A 59 -10.28 -5.05 -10.37
C GLN A 59 -11.23 -4.90 -9.19
N ILE A 60 -12.52 -4.78 -9.48
CA ILE A 60 -13.55 -4.75 -8.46
C ILE A 60 -13.51 -6.06 -7.64
N GLY A 61 -13.63 -5.93 -6.33
CA GLY A 61 -13.51 -7.08 -5.44
C GLY A 61 -12.07 -7.51 -5.14
N GLY A 62 -11.07 -6.83 -5.69
CA GLY A 62 -9.68 -7.06 -5.35
C GLY A 62 -9.34 -6.60 -3.93
N LEU A 63 -8.18 -7.02 -3.44
CA LEU A 63 -7.71 -6.62 -2.11
C LEU A 63 -7.46 -5.12 -2.07
N GLU A 64 -7.95 -4.47 -1.03
CA GLU A 64 -7.82 -3.04 -0.81
C GLU A 64 -6.79 -2.70 0.26
N ARG A 65 -6.07 -3.69 0.77
CA ARG A 65 -5.10 -3.55 1.85
C ARG A 65 -3.85 -4.34 1.55
N PHE A 66 -2.73 -3.83 2.05
CA PHE A 66 -1.48 -4.57 2.03
C PHE A 66 -0.65 -4.21 3.26
N ASP A 67 0.28 -5.08 3.61
CA ASP A 67 1.17 -4.89 4.75
C ASP A 67 2.62 -4.81 4.26
N MET A 68 3.41 -3.97 4.93
CA MET A 68 4.85 -3.95 4.77
C MET A 68 5.46 -4.36 6.09
N SER A 69 6.25 -5.42 6.08
CA SER A 69 6.87 -5.96 7.28
C SER A 69 8.21 -5.29 7.56
N CYS A 70 8.46 -4.97 8.82
CA CYS A 70 9.78 -4.52 9.26
C CYS A 70 10.70 -5.73 9.39
N GLN A 71 11.78 -5.75 8.62
CA GLN A 71 12.73 -6.85 8.58
C GLN A 71 13.85 -6.65 9.59
N ALA A 72 14.56 -7.74 9.87
CA ALA A 72 15.68 -7.72 10.82
C ALA A 72 16.85 -6.84 10.36
N ASP A 73 16.91 -6.46 9.09
CA ASP A 73 17.91 -5.54 8.55
C ASP A 73 17.54 -4.06 8.70
N GLY A 74 16.42 -3.76 9.32
CA GLY A 74 15.94 -2.40 9.50
C GLY A 74 15.21 -1.82 8.30
N LYS A 75 14.85 -2.64 7.33
CA LYS A 75 14.15 -2.22 6.10
C LYS A 75 12.76 -2.86 6.02
N TYR A 76 11.87 -2.16 5.36
CA TYR A 76 10.55 -2.70 5.04
C TYR A 76 10.60 -3.62 3.83
N THR A 77 9.66 -4.57 3.78
CA THR A 77 9.44 -5.37 2.57
C THR A 77 8.94 -4.49 1.42
N ALA A 78 8.90 -5.05 0.20
CA ALA A 78 8.45 -4.30 -0.96
C ALA A 78 7.04 -3.76 -0.77
N ALA A 79 6.81 -2.52 -1.21
CA ALA A 79 5.51 -1.88 -1.16
C ALA A 79 4.53 -2.51 -2.15
N GLY A 80 3.27 -2.62 -1.73
CA GLY A 80 2.18 -2.90 -2.66
C GLY A 80 1.86 -1.68 -3.52
N VAL A 81 1.16 -1.89 -4.61
CA VAL A 81 0.71 -0.84 -5.50
C VAL A 81 -0.80 -0.88 -5.59
N CYS A 82 -1.45 0.24 -5.29
CA CYS A 82 -2.90 0.38 -5.43
C CYS A 82 -3.19 0.96 -6.81
N SER A 83 -4.02 0.27 -7.59
CA SER A 83 -4.39 0.67 -8.95
C SER A 83 -5.86 1.02 -9.02
N PRO A 84 -6.27 1.98 -9.87
CA PRO A 84 -7.68 2.31 -10.01
C PRO A 84 -8.48 1.12 -10.53
N VAL A 85 -9.69 0.95 -9.99
CA VAL A 85 -10.59 -0.14 -10.37
C VAL A 85 -11.04 0.06 -11.81
N SER A 86 -10.99 -1.01 -12.60
CA SER A 86 -11.51 -1.00 -13.97
C SER A 86 -13.03 -1.21 -13.94
N CYS A 87 -13.74 -0.32 -14.62
CA CYS A 87 -15.19 -0.45 -14.82
C CYS A 87 -15.53 -1.27 -16.06
N GLY A 88 -14.52 -1.71 -16.82
CA GLY A 88 -14.71 -2.41 -18.08
C GLY A 88 -15.04 -1.45 -19.23
N ARG A 89 -15.47 -2.02 -20.34
CA ARG A 89 -15.83 -1.23 -21.52
C ARG A 89 -17.15 -0.51 -21.30
N PRO A 90 -17.29 0.73 -21.80
CA PRO A 90 -18.59 1.41 -21.76
C PRO A 90 -19.67 0.61 -22.52
N PRO A 91 -20.90 0.61 -22.02
CA PRO A 91 -21.98 -0.06 -22.74
C PRO A 91 -22.25 0.59 -24.10
N ASP A 92 -22.64 -0.23 -25.08
CA ASP A 92 -22.97 0.26 -26.41
C ASP A 92 -24.30 1.04 -26.37
N VAL A 93 -24.25 2.24 -26.96
CA VAL A 93 -25.44 3.07 -27.15
C VAL A 93 -25.57 3.31 -28.66
N GLN A 94 -26.76 2.96 -29.22
CA GLN A 94 -27.00 3.15 -30.64
C GLN A 94 -26.96 4.62 -31.01
N HIS A 95 -26.45 4.91 -32.20
CA HIS A 95 -26.38 6.27 -32.76
C HIS A 95 -25.56 7.21 -31.93
N SER A 96 -24.54 6.68 -31.26
CA SER A 96 -23.60 7.48 -30.48
C SER A 96 -22.16 7.13 -30.81
N SER A 97 -21.30 8.09 -30.55
CA SER A 97 -19.85 7.92 -30.61
C SER A 97 -19.29 8.04 -29.20
N TYR A 98 -18.41 7.13 -28.82
CA TYR A 98 -17.82 7.11 -27.49
C TYR A 98 -16.50 6.35 -27.51
N PRO A 99 -15.59 6.57 -26.51
CA PRO A 99 -14.38 5.78 -26.38
C PRO A 99 -14.72 4.33 -26.07
N ARG A 100 -14.10 3.40 -26.80
CA ARG A 100 -14.34 1.96 -26.63
C ARG A 100 -13.27 1.28 -25.77
N GLN A 101 -12.55 2.04 -24.99
CA GLN A 101 -11.54 1.56 -24.06
C GLN A 101 -12.16 1.32 -22.69
N ASN A 102 -11.51 0.45 -21.90
CA ASN A 102 -11.91 0.26 -20.52
C ASN A 102 -11.76 1.56 -19.72
N ALA A 103 -12.76 1.87 -18.93
CA ALA A 103 -12.74 2.99 -18.02
C ALA A 103 -12.28 2.53 -16.63
N THR A 104 -11.53 3.38 -15.93
CA THR A 104 -11.09 3.13 -14.57
C THR A 104 -11.71 4.14 -13.62
N TYR A 105 -11.58 3.89 -12.33
CA TYR A 105 -12.15 4.76 -11.29
C TYR A 105 -11.80 6.23 -11.52
N GLY A 106 -12.81 7.06 -11.45
CA GLY A 106 -12.68 8.50 -11.63
C GLY A 106 -12.76 8.97 -13.07
N GLN A 107 -12.73 8.06 -14.04
CA GLN A 107 -12.88 8.41 -15.45
C GLN A 107 -14.34 8.53 -15.83
N GLU A 108 -14.62 9.48 -16.70
CA GLU A 108 -15.94 9.69 -17.28
C GLU A 108 -15.94 9.24 -18.72
N VAL A 109 -17.08 8.70 -19.17
CA VAL A 109 -17.28 8.31 -20.55
C VAL A 109 -18.26 9.26 -21.19
N LEU A 110 -17.80 10.00 -22.20
CA LEU A 110 -18.61 10.96 -22.93
C LEU A 110 -19.19 10.31 -24.18
N TYR A 111 -20.51 10.28 -24.26
CA TYR A 111 -21.22 9.85 -25.46
C TYR A 111 -21.65 11.06 -26.28
N THR A 112 -21.37 11.00 -27.56
CA THR A 112 -21.82 12.01 -28.50
C THR A 112 -22.84 11.39 -29.45
N CYS A 113 -24.02 11.93 -29.50
CA CYS A 113 -25.05 11.47 -30.43
C CYS A 113 -24.67 11.82 -31.87
N GLN A 114 -24.96 10.89 -32.77
CA GLN A 114 -24.77 11.13 -34.20
C GLN A 114 -25.72 12.23 -34.70
N LYS A 115 -25.39 12.81 -35.83
CA LYS A 115 -26.22 13.85 -36.45
C LYS A 115 -27.66 13.33 -36.64
N GLY A 116 -28.61 14.09 -36.19
CA GLY A 116 -30.04 13.71 -36.25
C GLY A 116 -30.56 13.02 -34.99
N PHE A 117 -29.68 12.81 -33.97
CA PHE A 117 -30.03 12.16 -32.71
C PHE A 117 -29.71 13.07 -31.55
N SER A 118 -30.41 12.94 -30.46
CA SER A 118 -30.16 13.68 -29.22
C SER A 118 -30.49 12.80 -28.00
N VAL A 119 -29.91 13.21 -26.88
CA VAL A 119 -30.13 12.53 -25.60
C VAL A 119 -31.57 12.77 -25.11
#